data_a7b3d0f888c685d73558a0e8ac5ddd33
#
_entry.id   a7b3d0f888c685d73558a0e8ac5ddd33
#
_cell.length_a   1.000
_cell.length_b   1.000
_cell.length_c   1.000
_cell.angle_alpha   90.00
_cell.angle_beta   90.00
_cell.angle_gamma   90.00
#
_symmetry.space_group_name_H-M   'P 1'
#
loop_
_entity.id
_entity.type
_entity.pdbx_description
1 polymer ?
#
loop_
_entity_poly.entity_id
_entity_poly.type
_entity_poly.pdbx_seq_one_letter_code
_entity_poly.pdbx_strand_id
1 'polypeptide(L)'
;ELIFDKYFFEAVNKIKFITREYYFRYNKIRYKLQLSDIIYFQSDKRITYIITDNKLKRIYSCYKTLNIIEEELKEISNEFCRIHQSFLVNLSYVKSFTDSSVQLHDGTVLGISRRRKNETIKKLDALNIPR
;
A
#
# COMPACT_ATOMS: atom_id res chain seq x y z
N GLU A 1 28.16 -8.03 24.57
CA GLU A 1 27.94 -6.61 24.28
C GLU A 1 27.57 -6.41 22.81
N LEU A 2 28.44 -6.85 21.92
CA LEU A 2 28.18 -6.79 20.49
C LEU A 2 26.95 -7.63 20.10
N ILE A 3 26.81 -8.78 20.72
CA ILE A 3 25.66 -9.66 20.47
C ILE A 3 24.39 -8.99 20.93
N PHE A 4 24.43 -8.33 22.09
CA PHE A 4 23.27 -7.60 22.60
C PHE A 4 22.88 -6.49 21.65
N ASP A 5 23.84 -5.73 21.17
CA ASP A 5 23.58 -4.63 20.24
C ASP A 5 22.96 -5.15 18.94
N LYS A 6 23.45 -6.29 18.46
CA LYS A 6 22.90 -6.90 17.26
C LYS A 6 21.45 -7.28 17.44
N TYR A 7 21.12 -7.95 18.53
CA TYR A 7 19.74 -8.36 18.79
C TYR A 7 18.83 -7.14 19.00
N PHE A 8 19.34 -6.14 19.70
CA PHE A 8 18.59 -4.91 19.89
C PHE A 8 18.30 -4.24 18.55
N PHE A 9 19.30 -4.16 17.68
CA PHE A 9 19.16 -3.57 16.37
C PHE A 9 18.12 -4.32 15.51
N GLU A 10 18.16 -5.65 15.53
CA GLU A 10 17.20 -6.47 14.83
C GLU A 10 15.80 -6.28 15.37
N ALA A 11 15.63 -6.19 16.67
CA ALA A 11 14.35 -5.97 17.30
C ALA A 11 13.78 -4.59 16.93
N VAL A 12 14.62 -3.56 16.93
CA VAL A 12 14.21 -2.22 16.54
C VAL A 12 13.79 -2.20 15.08
N ASN A 13 14.51 -2.90 14.22
CA ASN A 13 14.16 -3.00 12.82
C ASN A 13 12.84 -3.72 12.61
N LYS A 14 12.56 -4.76 13.39
CA LYS A 14 11.27 -5.44 13.33
C LYS A 14 10.13 -4.55 13.76
N ILE A 15 10.31 -3.80 14.84
CA ILE A 15 9.31 -2.85 15.32
C ILE A 15 9.07 -1.78 14.26
N LYS A 16 10.14 -1.25 13.70
CA LYS A 16 10.07 -0.27 12.63
C LYS A 16 9.34 -0.83 11.42
N PHE A 17 9.55 -2.12 11.12
CA PHE A 17 8.88 -2.80 10.02
C PHE A 17 7.39 -2.95 10.28
N ILE A 18 7.00 -3.15 11.55
CA ILE A 18 5.61 -3.30 11.96
C ILE A 18 4.89 -1.94 12.00
N THR A 19 5.61 -0.89 12.43
CA THR A 19 5.03 0.44 12.59
C THR A 19 5.44 1.36 11.43
N ARG A 20 5.48 0.83 10.26
CA ARG A 20 5.94 1.55 9.07
C ARG A 20 5.07 2.75 8.77
N GLU A 21 5.71 3.78 8.29
CA GLU A 21 5.07 5.03 7.94
C GLU A 21 5.47 5.44 6.54
N TYR A 22 4.55 6.10 5.85
CA TYR A 22 4.82 6.64 4.54
C TYR A 22 4.88 8.16 4.62
N TYR A 23 5.94 8.75 4.07
CA TYR A 23 6.19 10.19 4.11
C TYR A 23 5.99 10.76 2.72
N PHE A 24 5.27 11.90 2.65
CA PHE A 24 5.09 12.61 1.39
C PHE A 24 4.88 14.09 1.67
N ARG A 25 4.89 14.87 0.61
CA ARG A 25 4.71 16.30 0.72
C ARG A 25 3.68 16.78 -0.31
N TYR A 26 2.83 17.71 0.09
CA TYR A 26 1.90 18.33 -0.81
C TYR A 26 1.68 19.78 -0.37
N ASN A 27 1.81 20.72 -1.32
CA ASN A 27 1.64 22.16 -1.06
C ASN A 27 2.48 22.65 0.13
N LYS A 28 3.76 22.27 0.16
CA LYS A 28 4.72 22.67 1.20
C LYS A 28 4.46 22.05 2.58
N ILE A 29 3.44 21.23 2.71
CA ILE A 29 3.14 20.54 3.96
C ILE A 29 3.71 19.13 3.87
N ARG A 30 4.40 18.71 4.93
CA ARG A 30 4.95 17.36 5.03
C ARG A 30 3.99 16.49 5.81
N TYR A 31 3.69 15.32 5.27
CA TYR A 31 2.75 14.38 5.86
C TYR A 31 3.43 13.07 6.20
N LYS A 32 2.92 12.45 7.24
CA LYS A 32 3.33 11.13 7.68
C LYS A 32 2.06 10.31 7.94
N LEU A 33 1.92 9.18 7.25
CA LEU A 33 0.78 8.30 7.41
C LEU A 33 1.25 6.91 7.79
N GLN A 34 0.51 6.26 8.69
CA GLN A 34 0.73 4.84 8.98
C GLN A 34 0.36 4.04 7.72
N LEU A 35 1.20 3.10 7.34
CA LEU A 35 0.88 2.24 6.19
C LEU A 35 -0.42 1.47 6.41
N SER A 36 -0.69 1.08 7.65
CA SER A 36 -1.92 0.37 7.98
C SER A 36 -3.18 1.21 7.78
N ASP A 37 -3.05 2.53 7.70
CA ASP A 37 -4.17 3.42 7.44
C ASP A 37 -4.40 3.66 5.95
N ILE A 38 -3.47 3.27 5.10
CA ILE A 38 -3.57 3.51 3.66
C ILE A 38 -4.28 2.35 3.00
N ILE A 39 -5.42 2.63 2.36
CA ILE A 39 -6.19 1.62 1.65
C ILE A 39 -5.64 1.43 0.24
N TYR A 40 -5.51 2.51 -0.51
CA TYR A 40 -4.94 2.44 -1.84
C TYR A 40 -4.53 3.83 -2.33
N PHE A 41 -3.71 3.83 -3.38
CA PHE A 41 -3.30 5.02 -4.10
C PHE A 41 -3.94 4.99 -5.48
N GLN A 42 -4.41 6.13 -5.93
CA GLN A 42 -5.01 6.25 -7.26
C GLN A 42 -4.38 7.42 -8.00
N SER A 43 -3.86 7.16 -9.19
CA SER A 43 -3.34 8.24 -10.02
C SER A 43 -4.45 8.83 -10.87
N ASP A 44 -4.42 10.16 -11.00
CA ASP A 44 -5.30 10.90 -11.89
C ASP A 44 -4.49 12.03 -12.49
N LYS A 45 -4.07 11.82 -13.75
CA LYS A 45 -3.19 12.76 -14.43
C LYS A 45 -1.88 12.94 -13.67
N ARG A 46 -1.62 14.14 -13.13
CA ARG A 46 -0.35 14.44 -12.44
C ARG A 46 -0.42 14.30 -10.94
N ILE A 47 -1.59 13.98 -10.42
CA ILE A 47 -1.80 13.88 -8.98
C ILE A 47 -2.05 12.42 -8.61
N THR A 48 -1.47 12.00 -7.52
CA THR A 48 -1.80 10.71 -6.91
C THR A 48 -2.58 10.99 -5.63
N TYR A 49 -3.74 10.36 -5.53
CA TYR A 49 -4.57 10.44 -4.34
C TYR A 49 -4.28 9.25 -3.43
N ILE A 50 -4.23 9.53 -2.13
CA ILE A 50 -3.97 8.51 -1.10
C ILE A 50 -5.26 8.38 -0.30
N ILE A 51 -5.91 7.24 -0.45
CA ILE A 51 -7.20 6.97 0.20
C ILE A 51 -6.91 6.23 1.50
N THR A 52 -7.39 6.78 2.62
CA THR A 52 -7.07 6.27 3.94
C THR A 52 -8.31 5.84 4.71
N ASP A 53 -8.08 4.97 5.68
CA ASP A 53 -9.11 4.47 6.60
C ASP A 53 -8.77 4.89 8.02
N ASN A 54 -8.45 6.17 8.20
CA ASN A 54 -8.31 6.72 9.55
C ASN A 54 -9.68 7.26 10.00
N LYS A 55 -9.75 7.71 11.23
CA LYS A 55 -11.01 8.20 11.80
C LYS A 55 -11.68 9.27 10.97
N LEU A 56 -10.89 10.05 10.24
CA LEU A 56 -11.39 11.14 9.42
C LEU A 56 -11.70 10.72 7.99
N LYS A 57 -11.33 9.50 7.62
CA LYS A 57 -11.48 8.95 6.26
C LYS A 57 -11.01 9.95 5.21
N ARG A 58 -9.83 10.48 5.43
CA ARG A 58 -9.30 11.56 4.63
C ARG A 58 -8.67 11.05 3.34
N ILE A 59 -8.77 11.87 2.29
CA ILE A 59 -8.05 11.65 1.05
C ILE A 59 -6.93 12.67 1.00
N TYR A 60 -5.72 12.20 0.79
CA TYR A 60 -4.54 13.05 0.66
C TYR A 60 -4.11 13.07 -0.79
N SER A 61 -3.27 14.03 -1.14
CA SER A 61 -2.76 14.18 -2.50
C SER A 61 -1.26 14.33 -2.48
N CYS A 62 -0.61 13.87 -3.55
CA CYS A 62 0.80 14.16 -3.76
C CYS A 62 1.10 14.16 -5.26
N TYR A 63 2.28 14.69 -5.61
CA TYR A 63 2.67 14.79 -7.02
C TYR A 63 3.57 13.64 -7.47
N LYS A 64 3.90 12.70 -6.59
CA LYS A 64 4.68 11.54 -6.98
C LYS A 64 3.85 10.63 -7.89
N THR A 65 4.50 10.03 -8.87
CA THR A 65 3.83 9.04 -9.72
C THR A 65 3.64 7.73 -8.96
N LEU A 66 2.69 6.91 -9.41
CA LEU A 66 2.51 5.59 -8.81
C LEU A 66 3.75 4.72 -8.95
N ASN A 67 4.51 4.87 -10.03
CA ASN A 67 5.74 4.11 -10.21
C ASN A 67 6.75 4.41 -9.09
N ILE A 68 6.91 5.69 -8.77
CA ILE A 68 7.81 6.11 -7.69
C ILE A 68 7.32 5.58 -6.35
N ILE A 69 6.03 5.75 -6.08
CA ILE A 69 5.42 5.30 -4.82
C ILE A 69 5.55 3.78 -4.68
N GLU A 70 5.32 3.05 -5.76
CA GLU A 70 5.47 1.60 -5.77
C GLU A 70 6.88 1.18 -5.39
N GLU A 71 7.89 1.82 -5.97
CA GLU A 71 9.28 1.53 -5.64
C GLU A 71 9.62 1.86 -4.20
N GLU A 72 9.13 2.99 -3.71
CA GLU A 72 9.34 3.37 -2.32
C GLU A 72 8.71 2.37 -1.34
N LEU A 73 7.51 1.91 -1.65
CA LEU A 73 6.81 0.98 -0.79
C LEU A 73 7.44 -0.41 -0.79
N LYS A 74 8.04 -0.84 -1.90
CA LYS A 74 8.75 -2.12 -1.95
C LYS A 74 9.87 -2.20 -0.93
N GLU A 75 10.48 -1.08 -0.59
CA GLU A 75 11.56 -1.03 0.39
C GLU A 75 11.07 -1.26 1.83
N ILE A 76 9.79 -1.03 2.09
CA ILE A 76 9.27 -1.04 3.46
C ILE A 76 8.09 -1.98 3.65
N SER A 77 7.53 -2.55 2.58
CA SER A 77 6.36 -3.42 2.70
C SER A 77 6.19 -4.29 1.46
N ASN A 78 5.66 -5.48 1.65
CA ASN A 78 5.23 -6.34 0.55
C ASN A 78 3.70 -6.45 0.48
N GLU A 79 2.98 -5.63 1.23
CA GLU A 79 1.53 -5.68 1.29
C GLU A 79 0.84 -4.87 0.19
N PHE A 80 1.57 -4.01 -0.51
CA PHE A 80 0.99 -3.19 -1.57
C PHE A 80 1.22 -3.83 -2.92
N CYS A 81 0.21 -3.80 -3.76
CA CYS A 81 0.26 -4.40 -5.08
C CYS A 81 -0.31 -3.46 -6.13
N ARG A 82 0.45 -3.29 -7.21
CA ARG A 82 -0.01 -2.53 -8.36
C ARG A 82 -0.93 -3.43 -9.18
N ILE A 83 -2.22 -3.20 -9.08
CA ILE A 83 -3.22 -4.03 -9.77
C ILE A 83 -3.67 -3.43 -11.10
N HIS A 84 -3.37 -2.16 -11.31
CA HIS A 84 -3.79 -1.42 -12.48
C HIS A 84 -2.83 -0.27 -12.68
N GLN A 85 -2.78 0.29 -13.88
CA GLN A 85 -1.96 1.46 -14.14
C GLN A 85 -2.28 2.60 -13.16
N SER A 86 -3.53 2.70 -12.75
CA SER A 86 -4.02 3.77 -11.89
C SER A 86 -4.20 3.39 -10.43
N PHE A 87 -4.01 2.12 -10.05
CA PHE A 87 -4.28 1.67 -8.68
C PHE A 87 -3.14 0.88 -8.07
N LEU A 88 -2.73 1.29 -6.89
CA LEU A 88 -1.76 0.60 -6.05
C LEU A 88 -2.46 0.32 -4.71
N VAL A 89 -2.74 -0.93 -4.41
CA VAL A 89 -3.67 -1.32 -3.36
C VAL A 89 -2.96 -2.01 -2.21
N ASN A 90 -3.35 -1.64 -0.98
CA ASN A 90 -2.94 -2.37 0.21
C ASN A 90 -3.76 -3.64 0.29
N LEU A 91 -3.12 -4.79 0.08
CA LEU A 91 -3.81 -6.06 0.00
C LEU A 91 -4.49 -6.46 1.30
N SER A 92 -4.07 -5.91 2.44
CA SER A 92 -4.72 -6.21 3.71
C SER A 92 -6.16 -5.67 3.79
N TYR A 93 -6.53 -4.76 2.89
CA TYR A 93 -7.90 -4.25 2.82
C TYR A 93 -8.78 -4.98 1.82
N VAL A 94 -8.24 -5.99 1.13
CA VAL A 94 -9.02 -6.74 0.15
C VAL A 94 -9.92 -7.75 0.86
N LYS A 95 -11.21 -7.64 0.62
CA LYS A 95 -12.21 -8.55 1.17
C LYS A 95 -12.43 -9.75 0.27
N SER A 96 -12.45 -9.53 -1.03
CA SER A 96 -12.68 -10.59 -2.02
C SER A 96 -12.08 -10.17 -3.35
N PHE A 97 -11.91 -11.12 -4.25
CA PHE A 97 -11.39 -10.81 -5.56
C PHE A 97 -11.90 -11.81 -6.60
N THR A 98 -11.92 -11.34 -7.84
CA THR A 98 -12.16 -12.17 -9.02
C THR A 98 -10.93 -12.07 -9.91
N ASP A 99 -10.97 -12.68 -11.08
CA ASP A 99 -9.88 -12.57 -12.05
C ASP A 99 -9.71 -11.15 -12.60
N SER A 100 -10.72 -10.31 -12.47
CA SER A 100 -10.71 -8.99 -13.09
C SER A 100 -10.89 -7.84 -12.11
N SER A 101 -11.13 -8.09 -10.83
CA SER A 101 -11.36 -7.03 -9.87
C SER A 101 -11.07 -7.46 -8.43
N VAL A 102 -10.84 -6.49 -7.56
CA VAL A 102 -10.78 -6.69 -6.12
C VAL A 102 -11.90 -5.86 -5.48
N GLN A 103 -12.47 -6.40 -4.41
CA GLN A 103 -13.41 -5.66 -3.57
C GLN A 103 -12.76 -5.39 -2.23
N LEU A 104 -12.79 -4.15 -1.81
CA LEU A 104 -12.23 -3.73 -0.53
C LEU A 104 -13.27 -3.86 0.58
N HIS A 105 -12.82 -3.77 1.83
CA HIS A 105 -13.71 -3.95 2.98
C HIS A 105 -14.83 -2.92 3.03
N ASP A 106 -14.63 -1.73 2.47
CA ASP A 106 -15.67 -0.68 2.43
C ASP A 106 -16.62 -0.84 1.25
N GLY A 107 -16.48 -1.89 0.45
CA GLY A 107 -17.33 -2.14 -0.71
C GLY A 107 -16.78 -1.59 -2.03
N THR A 108 -15.72 -0.80 -2.01
CA THR A 108 -15.12 -0.27 -3.23
C THR A 108 -14.61 -1.42 -4.11
N VAL A 109 -14.90 -1.36 -5.41
CA VAL A 109 -14.41 -2.35 -6.37
C VAL A 109 -13.43 -1.68 -7.31
N LEU A 110 -12.23 -2.27 -7.42
CA LEU A 110 -11.19 -1.75 -8.29
C LEU A 110 -10.82 -2.82 -9.34
N GLY A 111 -10.67 -2.39 -10.58
CA GLY A 111 -10.34 -3.29 -11.67
C GLY A 111 -8.88 -3.72 -11.67
N ILE A 112 -8.65 -4.97 -12.05
CA ILE A 112 -7.31 -5.50 -12.28
C ILE A 112 -7.05 -5.45 -13.78
N SER A 113 -5.96 -4.82 -14.20
CA SER A 113 -5.64 -4.79 -15.63
C SER A 113 -5.18 -6.18 -16.11
N ARG A 114 -5.42 -6.47 -17.38
CA ARG A 114 -5.00 -7.74 -17.98
C ARG A 114 -3.51 -7.98 -17.79
N ARG A 115 -2.74 -6.95 -17.99
CA ARG A 115 -1.29 -7.00 -17.92
C ARG A 115 -0.78 -7.42 -16.55
N ARG A 116 -1.54 -7.07 -15.49
CA ARG A 116 -1.11 -7.29 -14.12
C ARG A 116 -1.86 -8.43 -13.43
N LYS A 117 -2.76 -9.07 -14.16
CA LYS A 117 -3.66 -10.08 -13.61
C LYS A 117 -2.90 -11.23 -12.93
N ASN A 118 -1.98 -11.86 -13.64
CA ASN A 118 -1.29 -13.04 -13.13
C ASN A 118 -0.51 -12.74 -11.86
N GLU A 119 0.22 -11.64 -11.86
CA GLU A 119 1.00 -11.23 -10.70
C GLU A 119 0.11 -10.87 -9.52
N THR A 120 -0.99 -10.16 -9.78
CA THR A 120 -1.93 -9.76 -8.75
C THR A 120 -2.59 -10.97 -8.10
N ILE A 121 -3.09 -11.90 -8.91
CA ILE A 121 -3.75 -13.10 -8.39
C ILE A 121 -2.76 -13.94 -7.59
N LYS A 122 -1.52 -14.04 -8.05
CA LYS A 122 -0.49 -14.77 -7.33
C LYS A 122 -0.25 -14.18 -5.93
N LYS A 123 -0.20 -12.87 -5.82
CA LYS A 123 -0.02 -12.21 -4.53
C LYS A 123 -1.24 -12.39 -3.63
N LEU A 124 -2.44 -12.30 -4.19
CA LEU A 124 -3.67 -12.50 -3.43
C LEU A 124 -3.77 -13.93 -2.90
N ASP A 125 -3.40 -14.90 -3.72
CA ASP A 125 -3.39 -16.30 -3.29
C ASP A 125 -2.40 -16.53 -2.15
N ALA A 126 -1.25 -15.88 -2.21
CA ALA A 126 -0.21 -16.01 -1.18
C ALA A 126 -0.67 -15.46 0.18
N LEU A 127 -1.65 -14.58 0.20
CA LEU A 127 -2.20 -14.02 1.44
C LEU A 127 -3.36 -14.83 1.99
N ASN A 128 -3.67 -15.98 1.37
CA ASN A 128 -4.75 -16.88 1.80
C ASN A 128 -6.13 -16.22 1.84
N ILE A 129 -6.35 -15.29 0.92
CA ILE A 129 -7.67 -14.67 0.79
C ILE A 129 -8.58 -15.68 0.08
N PRO A 130 -9.76 -16.01 0.63
CA PRO A 130 -10.66 -16.98 0.02
C PRO A 130 -11.08 -16.59 -1.40
N ARG A 131 -11.20 -17.57 -2.25
CA ARG A 131 -11.65 -17.39 -3.62
C ARG A 131 -13.17 -17.42 -3.73
#